data_ffa5f6ceae10c122485264acbf19256c
#
_entry.id   ffa5f6ceae10c122485264acbf19256c
#
_cell.length_a   1.000
_cell.length_b   1.000
_cell.length_c   1.000
_cell.angle_alpha   90.00
_cell.angle_beta   90.00
_cell.angle_gamma   90.00
#
_symmetry.space_group_name_H-M   'P 1'
#
loop_
_entity.id
_entity.type
_entity.pdbx_description
1 polymer ?
#
loop_
_entity_poly.entity_id
_entity_poly.type
_entity_poly.pdbx_seq_one_letter_code
_entity_poly.pdbx_strand_id
1 'polypeptide(L)'
;DEVAQSSREIAATWLALGLDPEKTYFYRQSDIPEITELSWVLTCSAAKGLMNRAHAYKAAVQANEESGEDPDFGITMGLFSYPILMAADILIFNAHQVPVGRDQIQHVEMARDIAQRFNHHYGETFTLPEAVVDDRVAVLQGLDGRKMSKTYGNTIPLFGTPKQLQKAINKIKTNLLEPGEPKDPDDSTVFQVWCAFANEAEREHMRQAFADGIAWGEAKKQLFERVNDELSPARDAYDRLMADPEEVESILKQGAERLRPQSTALLEKVRRAVGLRAYR
;
A
#
# COMPACT_ATOMS: atom_id res chain seq x y z
N ASP A 1 -21.66 1.39 -1.62
CA ASP A 1 -21.15 2.46 -2.50
C ASP A 1 -19.81 3.03 -2.05
N GLU A 2 -19.51 3.08 -0.75
CA GLU A 2 -18.23 3.57 -0.21
C GLU A 2 -17.02 2.78 -0.73
N VAL A 3 -17.11 1.45 -0.82
CA VAL A 3 -16.04 0.59 -1.34
C VAL A 3 -15.78 0.87 -2.81
N ALA A 4 -16.82 1.04 -3.62
CA ALA A 4 -16.70 1.36 -5.03
C ALA A 4 -16.07 2.75 -5.25
N GLN A 5 -16.46 3.72 -4.43
CA GLN A 5 -15.89 5.05 -4.46
C GLN A 5 -14.40 5.02 -4.07
N SER A 6 -14.03 4.32 -3.00
CA SER A 6 -12.64 4.17 -2.56
C SER A 6 -11.78 3.46 -3.61
N SER A 7 -12.30 2.43 -4.27
CA SER A 7 -11.61 1.75 -5.38
C SER A 7 -11.26 2.72 -6.51
N ARG A 8 -12.22 3.59 -6.88
CA ARG A 8 -12.04 4.58 -7.94
C ARG A 8 -11.01 5.64 -7.53
N GLU A 9 -11.12 6.16 -6.30
CA GLU A 9 -10.18 7.13 -5.76
C GLU A 9 -8.74 6.59 -5.74
N ILE A 10 -8.55 5.33 -5.35
CA ILE A 10 -7.24 4.67 -5.36
C ILE A 10 -6.72 4.56 -6.79
N ALA A 11 -7.55 4.09 -7.72
CA ALA A 11 -7.14 3.92 -9.12
C ALA A 11 -6.79 5.28 -9.77
N ALA A 12 -7.63 6.29 -9.60
CA ALA A 12 -7.38 7.64 -10.07
C ALA A 12 -6.10 8.23 -9.47
N THR A 13 -5.83 7.97 -8.18
CA THR A 13 -4.62 8.41 -7.50
C THR A 13 -3.35 7.83 -8.14
N TRP A 14 -3.32 6.54 -8.41
CA TRP A 14 -2.16 5.90 -9.01
C TRP A 14 -1.90 6.37 -10.44
N LEU A 15 -2.95 6.49 -11.23
CA LEU A 15 -2.88 7.03 -12.60
C LEU A 15 -2.40 8.50 -12.60
N ALA A 16 -2.95 9.32 -11.71
CA ALA A 16 -2.57 10.73 -11.58
C ALA A 16 -1.10 10.91 -11.16
N LEU A 17 -0.56 9.99 -10.38
CA LEU A 17 0.85 9.98 -9.97
C LEU A 17 1.79 9.35 -11.01
N GLY A 18 1.28 9.01 -12.20
CA GLY A 18 2.10 8.61 -13.32
C GLY A 18 2.21 7.09 -13.53
N LEU A 19 1.34 6.27 -12.90
CA LEU A 19 1.26 4.87 -13.27
C LEU A 19 0.81 4.78 -14.74
N ASP A 20 1.66 4.15 -15.58
CA ASP A 20 1.40 3.96 -17.01
C ASP A 20 0.68 2.61 -17.23
N PRO A 21 -0.63 2.61 -17.56
CA PRO A 21 -1.39 1.38 -17.76
C PRO A 21 -0.96 0.60 -19.01
N GLU A 22 -0.22 1.22 -19.95
CA GLU A 22 0.31 0.51 -21.11
C GLU A 22 1.55 -0.35 -20.75
N LYS A 23 2.31 0.08 -19.75
CA LYS A 23 3.51 -0.62 -19.27
C LYS A 23 3.24 -1.53 -18.09
N THR A 24 2.10 -1.35 -17.41
CA THR A 24 1.73 -2.05 -16.17
C THR A 24 0.38 -2.73 -16.35
N TYR A 25 0.23 -3.92 -15.81
CA TYR A 25 -1.09 -4.52 -15.65
C TYR A 25 -1.78 -3.89 -14.43
N PHE A 26 -2.62 -2.91 -14.70
CA PHE A 26 -3.38 -2.22 -13.67
C PHE A 26 -4.85 -2.66 -13.72
N TYR A 27 -5.32 -3.33 -12.67
CA TYR A 27 -6.63 -3.98 -12.65
C TYR A 27 -7.22 -3.98 -11.24
N ARG A 28 -8.51 -4.22 -11.15
CA ARG A 28 -9.20 -4.46 -9.90
C ARG A 28 -9.25 -5.96 -9.62
N GLN A 29 -8.93 -6.40 -8.41
CA GLN A 29 -8.86 -7.82 -8.02
C GLN A 29 -10.13 -8.59 -8.42
N SER A 30 -11.32 -8.01 -8.21
CA SER A 30 -12.61 -8.64 -8.55
C SER A 30 -12.81 -8.89 -10.06
N ASP A 31 -12.00 -8.28 -10.93
CA ASP A 31 -12.07 -8.48 -12.37
C ASP A 31 -11.27 -9.71 -12.84
N ILE A 32 -10.55 -10.36 -11.89
CA ILE A 32 -9.81 -11.61 -12.09
C ILE A 32 -10.40 -12.70 -11.17
N PRO A 33 -11.53 -13.29 -11.51
CA PRO A 33 -12.21 -14.28 -10.65
C PRO A 33 -11.37 -15.53 -10.36
N GLU A 34 -10.37 -15.82 -11.16
CA GLU A 34 -9.40 -16.88 -10.98
C GLU A 34 -8.67 -16.78 -9.64
N ILE A 35 -8.48 -15.57 -9.10
CA ILE A 35 -7.82 -15.34 -7.81
C ILE A 35 -8.61 -15.98 -6.68
N THR A 36 -9.93 -15.81 -6.67
CA THR A 36 -10.78 -16.37 -5.59
C THR A 36 -10.87 -17.88 -5.65
N GLU A 37 -10.88 -18.48 -6.82
CA GLU A 37 -10.82 -19.93 -6.95
C GLU A 37 -9.45 -20.46 -6.48
N LEU A 38 -8.36 -19.82 -6.89
CA LEU A 38 -7.03 -20.18 -6.40
C LEU A 38 -6.95 -20.06 -4.88
N SER A 39 -7.48 -18.98 -4.30
CA SER A 39 -7.51 -18.78 -2.85
C SER A 39 -8.18 -19.95 -2.13
N TRP A 40 -9.28 -20.50 -2.67
CA TRP A 40 -9.92 -21.67 -2.11
C TRP A 40 -9.04 -22.91 -2.19
N VAL A 41 -8.42 -23.17 -3.34
CA VAL A 41 -7.50 -24.32 -3.52
C VAL A 41 -6.32 -24.23 -2.55
N LEU A 42 -5.74 -23.05 -2.39
CA LEU A 42 -4.65 -22.79 -1.44
C LEU A 42 -5.13 -22.97 0.02
N THR A 43 -6.35 -22.55 0.35
CA THR A 43 -6.95 -22.75 1.67
C THR A 43 -7.00 -24.24 2.04
N CYS A 44 -7.35 -25.11 1.09
CA CYS A 44 -7.39 -26.56 1.31
C CYS A 44 -6.00 -27.16 1.58
N SER A 45 -4.92 -26.53 1.15
CA SER A 45 -3.54 -26.99 1.33
C SER A 45 -2.76 -26.24 2.41
N ALA A 46 -3.20 -25.03 2.81
CA ALA A 46 -2.54 -24.23 3.82
C ALA A 46 -2.65 -24.85 5.22
N ALA A 47 -1.54 -24.86 5.97
CA ALA A 47 -1.54 -25.38 7.33
C ALA A 47 -2.18 -24.38 8.31
N LYS A 48 -3.15 -24.81 9.12
CA LYS A 48 -3.78 -23.95 10.14
C LYS A 48 -2.74 -23.33 11.09
N GLY A 49 -1.67 -24.07 11.45
CA GLY A 49 -0.60 -23.56 12.29
C GLY A 49 0.19 -22.40 11.67
N LEU A 50 0.27 -22.33 10.33
CA LEU A 50 0.83 -21.17 9.63
C LEU A 50 -0.10 -19.96 9.81
N MET A 51 -1.40 -20.16 9.59
CA MET A 51 -2.41 -19.10 9.71
C MET A 51 -2.50 -18.53 11.13
N ASN A 52 -2.39 -19.37 12.15
CA ASN A 52 -2.38 -18.94 13.56
C ASN A 52 -1.20 -17.99 13.88
N ARG A 53 -0.17 -17.93 13.04
CA ARG A 53 1.00 -17.04 13.22
C ARG A 53 0.84 -15.67 12.55
N ALA A 54 -0.21 -15.48 11.76
CA ALA A 54 -0.46 -14.19 11.09
C ALA A 54 -0.62 -13.06 12.11
N HIS A 55 0.05 -11.93 11.86
CA HIS A 55 0.10 -10.81 12.82
C HIS A 55 -1.29 -10.29 13.19
N ALA A 56 -2.17 -10.10 12.20
CA ALA A 56 -3.52 -9.59 12.45
C ALA A 56 -4.36 -10.52 13.32
N TYR A 57 -4.30 -11.84 13.07
CA TYR A 57 -4.99 -12.82 13.90
C TYR A 57 -4.43 -12.82 15.33
N LYS A 58 -3.10 -12.86 15.50
CA LYS A 58 -2.49 -12.79 16.82
C LYS A 58 -2.85 -11.53 17.59
N ALA A 59 -2.84 -10.37 16.92
CA ALA A 59 -3.20 -9.11 17.54
C ALA A 59 -4.66 -9.09 18.00
N ALA A 60 -5.58 -9.65 17.20
CA ALA A 60 -6.99 -9.77 17.57
C ALA A 60 -7.20 -10.71 18.75
N VAL A 61 -6.56 -11.89 18.73
CA VAL A 61 -6.60 -12.85 19.86
C VAL A 61 -6.07 -12.20 21.14
N GLN A 62 -4.91 -11.54 21.06
CA GLN A 62 -4.33 -10.87 22.23
C GLN A 62 -5.26 -9.80 22.80
N ALA A 63 -5.88 -8.97 21.95
CA ALA A 63 -6.81 -7.94 22.39
C ALA A 63 -8.06 -8.54 23.09
N ASN A 64 -8.56 -9.67 22.58
CA ASN A 64 -9.66 -10.39 23.21
C ASN A 64 -9.26 -10.95 24.59
N GLU A 65 -8.10 -11.61 24.68
CA GLU A 65 -7.57 -12.14 25.95
C GLU A 65 -7.36 -11.03 27.00
N GLU A 66 -6.79 -9.89 26.60
CA GLU A 66 -6.59 -8.72 27.47
C GLU A 66 -7.92 -8.12 27.95
N SER A 67 -8.99 -8.27 27.17
CA SER A 67 -10.34 -7.84 27.51
C SER A 67 -11.15 -8.87 28.30
N GLY A 68 -10.57 -10.09 28.50
CA GLY A 68 -11.23 -11.20 29.19
C GLY A 68 -12.30 -11.90 28.37
N GLU A 69 -12.30 -11.72 27.06
CA GLU A 69 -13.20 -12.37 26.11
C GLU A 69 -12.62 -13.69 25.59
N ASP A 70 -13.47 -14.48 24.89
CA ASP A 70 -13.00 -15.66 24.17
C ASP A 70 -11.93 -15.25 23.13
N PRO A 71 -10.82 -16.00 22.99
CA PRO A 71 -9.75 -15.67 22.05
C PRO A 71 -10.23 -15.40 20.61
N ASP A 72 -11.26 -16.12 20.15
CA ASP A 72 -11.81 -15.99 18.80
C ASP A 72 -13.04 -15.04 18.75
N PHE A 73 -13.38 -14.35 19.84
CA PHE A 73 -14.54 -13.44 19.88
C PHE A 73 -14.45 -12.39 18.79
N GLY A 74 -15.48 -12.31 17.96
CA GLY A 74 -15.59 -11.32 16.88
C GLY A 74 -14.59 -11.51 15.71
N ILE A 75 -13.73 -12.52 15.74
CA ILE A 75 -12.79 -12.82 14.65
C ILE A 75 -13.53 -13.51 13.52
N THR A 76 -13.59 -12.85 12.35
CA THR A 76 -14.21 -13.44 11.16
C THR A 76 -13.24 -14.36 10.42
N MET A 77 -13.78 -15.33 9.66
CA MET A 77 -12.98 -16.14 8.74
C MET A 77 -12.22 -15.28 7.71
N GLY A 78 -12.77 -14.13 7.32
CA GLY A 78 -12.08 -13.18 6.45
C GLY A 78 -10.80 -12.63 7.07
N LEU A 79 -10.83 -12.21 8.34
CA LEU A 79 -9.65 -11.76 9.07
C LEU A 79 -8.63 -12.90 9.27
N PHE A 80 -9.10 -14.13 9.49
CA PHE A 80 -8.21 -15.27 9.66
C PHE A 80 -7.56 -15.71 8.35
N SER A 81 -8.30 -15.69 7.22
CA SER A 81 -7.87 -16.29 5.96
C SER A 81 -7.39 -15.31 4.89
N TYR A 82 -7.52 -13.98 5.06
CA TYR A 82 -7.07 -13.02 4.04
C TYR A 82 -5.58 -13.19 3.62
N PRO A 83 -4.64 -13.69 4.48
CA PRO A 83 -3.27 -13.92 4.01
C PRO A 83 -3.19 -14.97 2.88
N ILE A 84 -4.16 -15.91 2.83
CA ILE A 84 -4.23 -16.88 1.73
C ILE A 84 -4.75 -16.20 0.46
N LEU A 85 -5.71 -15.27 0.56
CA LEU A 85 -6.15 -14.49 -0.57
C LEU A 85 -5.01 -13.61 -1.12
N MET A 86 -4.23 -12.97 -0.24
CA MET A 86 -3.02 -12.23 -0.65
C MET A 86 -1.98 -13.16 -1.30
N ALA A 87 -1.80 -14.38 -0.80
CA ALA A 87 -0.95 -15.37 -1.45
C ALA A 87 -1.48 -15.72 -2.85
N ALA A 88 -2.80 -15.85 -3.03
CA ALA A 88 -3.40 -16.07 -4.34
C ALA A 88 -3.15 -14.91 -5.31
N ASP A 89 -3.25 -13.65 -4.85
CA ASP A 89 -2.92 -12.46 -5.65
C ASP A 89 -1.48 -12.50 -6.19
N ILE A 90 -0.54 -12.97 -5.37
CA ILE A 90 0.88 -13.06 -5.71
C ILE A 90 1.15 -14.27 -6.63
N LEU A 91 0.61 -15.42 -6.27
CA LEU A 91 0.96 -16.70 -6.90
C LEU A 91 0.25 -16.90 -8.24
N ILE A 92 -0.92 -16.31 -8.45
CA ILE A 92 -1.69 -16.47 -9.71
C ILE A 92 -0.92 -15.98 -10.94
N PHE A 93 0.03 -15.07 -10.74
CA PHE A 93 0.90 -14.52 -11.79
C PHE A 93 2.35 -14.99 -11.69
N ASN A 94 2.65 -15.94 -10.82
CA ASN A 94 4.01 -16.41 -10.56
C ASN A 94 4.99 -15.26 -10.29
N ALA A 95 4.60 -14.27 -9.49
CA ALA A 95 5.45 -13.14 -9.16
C ALA A 95 6.73 -13.60 -8.46
N HIS A 96 7.89 -13.18 -8.98
CA HIS A 96 9.20 -13.48 -8.41
C HIS A 96 9.53 -12.52 -7.27
N GLN A 97 9.24 -11.25 -7.47
CA GLN A 97 9.52 -10.16 -6.53
C GLN A 97 8.24 -9.43 -6.18
N VAL A 98 8.04 -9.18 -4.91
CA VAL A 98 6.86 -8.48 -4.38
C VAL A 98 7.34 -7.25 -3.61
N PRO A 99 7.27 -6.04 -4.19
CA PRO A 99 7.61 -4.81 -3.49
C PRO A 99 6.61 -4.56 -2.37
N VAL A 100 7.10 -4.48 -1.14
CA VAL A 100 6.25 -4.33 0.04
C VAL A 100 6.89 -3.44 1.10
N GLY A 101 6.08 -2.85 1.96
CA GLY A 101 6.55 -2.28 3.22
C GLY A 101 7.02 -3.37 4.20
N ARG A 102 7.85 -3.01 5.17
CA ARG A 102 8.39 -3.94 6.17
C ARG A 102 7.32 -4.70 6.94
N ASP A 103 6.16 -4.08 7.16
CA ASP A 103 5.00 -4.67 7.85
C ASP A 103 4.32 -5.78 7.04
N GLN A 104 4.60 -5.89 5.73
CA GLN A 104 4.02 -6.91 4.84
C GLN A 104 4.97 -8.08 4.55
N ILE A 105 6.21 -8.07 5.03
CA ILE A 105 7.19 -9.14 4.80
C ILE A 105 6.61 -10.50 5.21
N GLN A 106 5.97 -10.57 6.40
CA GLN A 106 5.37 -11.81 6.88
C GLN A 106 4.36 -12.40 5.90
N HIS A 107 3.54 -11.58 5.24
CA HIS A 107 2.56 -12.07 4.28
C HIS A 107 3.21 -12.66 3.03
N VAL A 108 4.32 -12.08 2.56
CA VAL A 108 5.06 -12.65 1.42
C VAL A 108 5.74 -13.96 1.82
N GLU A 109 6.29 -14.05 3.03
CA GLU A 109 6.85 -15.31 3.56
C GLU A 109 5.75 -16.39 3.72
N MET A 110 4.55 -16.02 4.17
CA MET A 110 3.41 -16.95 4.22
C MET A 110 3.00 -17.42 2.82
N ALA A 111 2.99 -16.53 1.81
CA ALA A 111 2.73 -16.91 0.43
C ALA A 111 3.79 -17.89 -0.10
N ARG A 112 5.06 -17.67 0.25
CA ARG A 112 6.18 -18.55 -0.07
C ARG A 112 6.00 -19.94 0.58
N ASP A 113 5.68 -19.99 1.87
CA ASP A 113 5.42 -21.23 2.60
C ASP A 113 4.24 -22.03 1.98
N ILE A 114 3.16 -21.34 1.63
CA ILE A 114 1.99 -21.94 0.98
C ILE A 114 2.36 -22.49 -0.40
N ALA A 115 3.09 -21.74 -1.21
CA ALA A 115 3.55 -22.17 -2.53
C ALA A 115 4.49 -23.38 -2.43
N GLN A 116 5.45 -23.35 -1.51
CA GLN A 116 6.39 -24.46 -1.28
C GLN A 116 5.65 -25.73 -0.86
N ARG A 117 4.68 -25.61 0.06
CA ARG A 117 3.86 -26.74 0.51
C ARG A 117 3.03 -27.30 -0.65
N PHE A 118 2.41 -26.45 -1.47
CA PHE A 118 1.65 -26.89 -2.64
C PHE A 118 2.55 -27.62 -3.62
N ASN A 119 3.71 -27.04 -3.97
CA ASN A 119 4.67 -27.64 -4.88
C ASN A 119 5.16 -29.02 -4.38
N HIS A 120 5.37 -29.16 -3.07
CA HIS A 120 5.76 -30.44 -2.47
C HIS A 120 4.70 -31.53 -2.64
N HIS A 121 3.41 -31.18 -2.51
CA HIS A 121 2.32 -32.16 -2.58
C HIS A 121 1.87 -32.48 -4.01
N TYR A 122 1.90 -31.50 -4.89
CA TYR A 122 1.26 -31.58 -6.21
C TYR A 122 2.23 -31.38 -7.38
N GLY A 123 3.53 -31.23 -7.10
CA GLY A 123 4.55 -30.96 -8.11
C GLY A 123 4.73 -29.46 -8.36
N GLU A 124 5.86 -29.10 -8.96
CA GLU A 124 6.25 -27.71 -9.21
C GLU A 124 5.23 -26.96 -10.06
N THR A 125 4.51 -26.06 -9.41
CA THR A 125 3.42 -25.29 -9.99
C THR A 125 3.66 -23.79 -9.84
N PHE A 126 4.07 -23.36 -8.65
CA PHE A 126 4.26 -21.94 -8.31
C PHE A 126 5.74 -21.58 -8.22
N THR A 127 6.06 -20.38 -8.69
CA THR A 127 7.30 -19.68 -8.34
C THR A 127 7.24 -19.23 -6.89
N LEU A 128 8.35 -19.36 -6.17
CA LEU A 128 8.43 -18.91 -4.77
C LEU A 128 8.73 -17.40 -4.74
N PRO A 129 7.80 -16.57 -4.24
CA PRO A 129 7.98 -15.12 -4.23
C PRO A 129 9.03 -14.68 -3.21
N GLU A 130 9.63 -13.50 -3.46
CA GLU A 130 10.55 -12.84 -2.55
C GLU A 130 10.05 -11.42 -2.24
N ALA A 131 10.09 -11.04 -0.96
CA ALA A 131 9.79 -9.67 -0.54
C ALA A 131 10.93 -8.73 -0.93
N VAL A 132 10.59 -7.61 -1.58
CA VAL A 132 11.53 -6.53 -1.87
C VAL A 132 11.12 -5.31 -1.06
N VAL A 133 11.99 -4.86 -0.15
CA VAL A 133 11.74 -3.69 0.68
C VAL A 133 12.63 -2.55 0.21
N ASP A 134 12.02 -1.41 -0.09
CA ASP A 134 12.77 -0.19 -0.36
C ASP A 134 13.03 0.55 0.97
N ASP A 135 14.27 0.48 1.45
CA ASP A 135 14.69 1.14 2.69
C ASP A 135 14.67 2.67 2.62
N ARG A 136 14.52 3.24 1.41
CA ARG A 136 14.39 4.69 1.22
C ARG A 136 12.99 5.19 1.58
N VAL A 137 12.01 4.30 1.70
CA VAL A 137 10.65 4.66 2.12
C VAL A 137 10.61 4.78 3.64
N ALA A 138 10.96 5.96 4.15
CA ALA A 138 10.86 6.27 5.57
C ALA A 138 9.39 6.37 6.01
N VAL A 139 9.14 6.02 7.27
CA VAL A 139 7.85 6.30 7.91
C VAL A 139 7.73 7.81 8.09
N LEU A 140 6.82 8.46 7.36
CA LEU A 140 6.56 9.89 7.52
C LEU A 140 5.82 10.15 8.84
N GLN A 141 6.26 11.21 9.53
CA GLN A 141 5.51 11.76 10.66
C GLN A 141 4.31 12.56 10.16
N GLY A 142 3.20 12.46 10.88
CA GLY A 142 2.01 13.26 10.67
C GLY A 142 2.11 14.66 11.29
N LEU A 143 1.02 15.43 11.19
CA LEU A 143 0.96 16.83 11.65
C LEU A 143 1.32 17.01 13.13
N ASP A 144 1.16 15.97 13.94
CA ASP A 144 1.38 15.94 15.39
C ASP A 144 2.74 15.33 15.80
N GLY A 145 3.59 14.97 14.83
CA GLY A 145 4.89 14.32 15.06
C GLY A 145 4.84 12.82 15.29
N ARG A 146 3.65 12.20 15.40
CA ARG A 146 3.50 10.74 15.45
C ARG A 146 3.50 10.15 14.03
N LYS A 147 3.60 8.83 13.90
CA LYS A 147 3.42 8.15 12.60
C LYS A 147 2.16 8.66 11.90
N MET A 148 2.26 9.05 10.63
CA MET A 148 1.11 9.50 9.85
C MET A 148 0.09 8.38 9.70
N SER A 149 -1.16 8.66 10.05
CA SER A 149 -2.27 7.69 9.99
C SER A 149 -3.62 8.39 9.83
N LYS A 150 -4.50 7.80 9.01
CA LYS A 150 -5.89 8.24 8.91
C LYS A 150 -6.61 8.16 10.27
N THR A 151 -6.34 7.11 11.04
CA THR A 151 -6.92 6.89 12.37
C THR A 151 -6.59 8.01 13.37
N TYR A 152 -5.40 8.62 13.25
CA TYR A 152 -5.00 9.74 14.10
C TYR A 152 -5.44 11.11 13.56
N GLY A 153 -5.99 11.17 12.34
CA GLY A 153 -6.39 12.43 11.71
C GLY A 153 -5.23 13.40 11.48
N ASN A 154 -3.99 12.89 11.39
CA ASN A 154 -2.75 13.65 11.30
C ASN A 154 -2.12 13.61 9.90
N THR A 155 -2.91 13.29 8.88
CA THR A 155 -2.45 13.15 7.49
C THR A 155 -2.35 14.49 6.77
N ILE A 156 -1.47 14.56 5.77
CA ILE A 156 -1.40 15.66 4.80
C ILE A 156 -2.19 15.21 3.56
N PRO A 157 -3.21 15.97 3.11
CA PRO A 157 -4.02 15.59 1.95
C PRO A 157 -3.20 15.66 0.67
N LEU A 158 -3.16 14.56 -0.10
CA LEU A 158 -2.41 14.48 -1.34
C LEU A 158 -3.05 15.35 -2.45
N PHE A 159 -4.36 15.20 -2.67
CA PHE A 159 -5.12 15.90 -3.70
C PHE A 159 -6.16 16.88 -3.13
N GLY A 160 -5.94 17.37 -1.92
CA GLY A 160 -6.71 18.48 -1.39
C GLY A 160 -6.44 19.79 -2.17
N THR A 161 -7.36 20.75 -2.06
CA THR A 161 -7.12 22.09 -2.62
C THR A 161 -5.84 22.70 -2.05
N PRO A 162 -5.18 23.64 -2.77
CA PRO A 162 -3.99 24.36 -2.26
C PRO A 162 -4.22 24.97 -0.86
N LYS A 163 -5.42 25.48 -0.61
CA LYS A 163 -5.81 26.03 0.70
C LYS A 163 -5.87 24.95 1.80
N GLN A 164 -6.35 23.75 1.48
CA GLN A 164 -6.38 22.63 2.43
C GLN A 164 -4.97 22.12 2.71
N LEU A 165 -4.12 21.99 1.68
CA LEU A 165 -2.73 21.63 1.83
C LEU A 165 -1.97 22.63 2.71
N GLN A 166 -2.10 23.94 2.42
CA GLN A 166 -1.47 25.00 3.22
C GLN A 166 -1.93 24.95 4.69
N LYS A 167 -3.24 24.77 4.91
CA LYS A 167 -3.80 24.62 6.27
C LYS A 167 -3.24 23.41 7.00
N ALA A 168 -3.04 22.28 6.31
CA ALA A 168 -2.44 21.09 6.89
C ALA A 168 -0.96 21.33 7.24
N ILE A 169 -0.17 21.86 6.31
CA ILE A 169 1.25 22.17 6.55
C ILE A 169 1.43 23.15 7.70
N ASN A 170 0.60 24.18 7.79
CA ASN A 170 0.64 25.15 8.90
C ASN A 170 0.37 24.52 10.27
N LYS A 171 -0.36 23.40 10.32
CA LYS A 171 -0.63 22.63 11.56
C LYS A 171 0.51 21.72 11.98
N ILE A 172 1.53 21.48 11.15
CA ILE A 172 2.67 20.65 11.54
C ILE A 172 3.25 21.23 12.84
N LYS A 173 3.37 20.36 13.84
CA LYS A 173 3.91 20.73 15.15
C LYS A 173 5.38 21.11 15.03
N THR A 174 5.76 22.21 15.64
CA THR A 174 7.15 22.71 15.71
C THR A 174 7.50 23.01 17.16
N ASN A 175 8.79 23.13 17.46
CA ASN A 175 9.26 23.60 18.76
C ASN A 175 9.10 25.14 18.87
N LEU A 176 9.54 25.69 20.01
CA LEU A 176 9.41 27.12 20.35
C LEU A 176 10.63 27.96 19.98
N LEU A 177 11.59 27.43 19.20
CA LEU A 177 12.77 28.18 18.79
C LEU A 177 12.40 29.36 17.90
N GLU A 178 12.94 30.50 18.24
CA GLU A 178 12.69 31.76 17.54
C GLU A 178 13.47 31.88 16.22
N PRO A 179 13.09 32.80 15.33
CA PRO A 179 13.90 33.12 14.16
C PRO A 179 15.33 33.53 14.54
N GLY A 180 16.32 32.96 13.83
CA GLY A 180 17.75 33.17 14.12
C GLY A 180 18.35 32.15 15.06
N GLU A 181 17.53 31.33 15.74
CA GLU A 181 18.02 30.21 16.55
C GLU A 181 18.19 28.95 15.68
N PRO A 182 19.35 28.31 15.65
CA PRO A 182 19.59 27.06 14.92
C PRO A 182 18.58 25.97 15.31
N LYS A 183 18.09 25.25 14.30
CA LYS A 183 17.09 24.19 14.46
C LYS A 183 17.65 22.86 13.97
N ASP A 184 17.33 21.79 14.69
CA ASP A 184 17.70 20.43 14.28
C ASP A 184 16.75 19.94 13.16
N PRO A 185 17.25 19.73 11.92
CA PRO A 185 16.44 19.21 10.83
C PRO A 185 16.00 17.76 11.08
N ASP A 186 16.79 16.95 11.77
CA ASP A 186 16.51 15.54 11.95
C ASP A 186 15.40 15.30 13.01
N ASP A 187 15.15 16.27 13.88
CA ASP A 187 14.01 16.29 14.83
C ASP A 187 12.82 17.12 14.31
N SER A 188 12.74 17.38 13.00
CA SER A 188 11.71 18.23 12.42
C SER A 188 10.81 17.50 11.43
N THR A 189 9.51 17.39 11.76
CA THR A 189 8.50 16.90 10.81
C THR A 189 8.45 17.75 9.52
N VAL A 190 8.66 19.07 9.62
CA VAL A 190 8.71 19.95 8.44
C VAL A 190 9.84 19.53 7.51
N PHE A 191 11.03 19.26 8.05
CA PHE A 191 12.18 18.81 7.27
C PHE A 191 12.00 17.39 6.71
N GLN A 192 11.41 16.47 7.48
CA GLN A 192 11.16 15.11 7.01
C GLN A 192 10.18 15.10 5.83
N VAL A 193 9.11 15.91 5.88
CA VAL A 193 8.17 16.03 4.76
C VAL A 193 8.85 16.72 3.57
N TRP A 194 9.68 17.75 3.80
CA TRP A 194 10.49 18.36 2.74
C TRP A 194 11.34 17.32 2.01
N CYS A 195 12.05 16.47 2.74
CA CYS A 195 12.89 15.41 2.17
C CYS A 195 12.13 14.39 1.30
N ALA A 196 10.83 14.22 1.51
CA ALA A 196 10.01 13.33 0.68
C ALA A 196 9.80 13.88 -0.74
N PHE A 197 9.92 15.19 -0.94
CA PHE A 197 9.70 15.87 -2.23
C PHE A 197 10.96 16.50 -2.83
N ALA A 198 11.98 16.74 -2.02
CA ALA A 198 13.18 17.47 -2.38
C ALA A 198 14.27 16.56 -2.96
N ASN A 199 14.99 17.07 -3.97
CA ASN A 199 16.24 16.46 -4.41
C ASN A 199 17.38 16.74 -3.42
N GLU A 200 18.57 16.14 -3.66
CA GLU A 200 19.69 16.24 -2.72
C GLU A 200 20.16 17.70 -2.50
N ALA A 201 20.23 18.51 -3.55
CA ALA A 201 20.63 19.92 -3.43
C ALA A 201 19.60 20.74 -2.63
N GLU A 202 18.32 20.51 -2.85
CA GLU A 202 17.22 21.13 -2.09
C GLU A 202 17.23 20.71 -0.62
N ARG A 203 17.54 19.43 -0.32
CA ARG A 203 17.68 18.93 1.06
C ARG A 203 18.81 19.64 1.79
N GLU A 204 19.97 19.72 1.15
CA GLU A 204 21.13 20.39 1.73
C GLU A 204 20.88 21.89 1.95
N HIS A 205 20.27 22.56 0.98
CA HIS A 205 19.87 23.97 1.12
C HIS A 205 18.94 24.19 2.32
N MET A 206 17.93 23.35 2.48
CA MET A 206 17.00 23.46 3.62
C MET A 206 17.70 23.11 4.94
N ARG A 207 18.61 22.12 4.95
CA ARG A 207 19.42 21.77 6.12
C ARG A 207 20.25 22.96 6.59
N GLN A 208 20.89 23.67 5.66
CA GLN A 208 21.63 24.90 5.97
C GLN A 208 20.72 26.01 6.50
N ALA A 209 19.54 26.20 5.90
CA ALA A 209 18.57 27.18 6.38
C ALA A 209 18.10 26.90 7.81
N PHE A 210 17.97 25.62 8.20
CA PHE A 210 17.67 25.22 9.58
C PHE A 210 18.83 25.56 10.53
N ALA A 211 20.08 25.30 10.10
CA ALA A 211 21.26 25.66 10.87
C ALA A 211 21.41 27.20 11.03
N ASP A 212 21.02 27.97 10.02
CA ASP A 212 21.01 29.43 10.04
C ASP A 212 19.81 30.03 10.80
N GLY A 213 18.91 29.19 11.32
CA GLY A 213 17.80 29.63 12.16
C GLY A 213 16.57 30.12 11.40
N ILE A 214 16.22 29.51 10.24
CA ILE A 214 15.01 29.84 9.48
C ILE A 214 13.78 29.95 10.38
N ALA A 215 12.92 30.94 10.16
CA ALA A 215 11.65 31.04 10.86
C ALA A 215 10.71 29.88 10.50
N TRP A 216 10.00 29.30 11.47
CA TRP A 216 9.06 28.21 11.21
C TRP A 216 8.00 28.53 10.17
N GLY A 217 7.51 29.78 10.16
CA GLY A 217 6.55 30.25 9.15
C GLY A 217 7.12 30.22 7.73
N GLU A 218 8.39 30.61 7.56
CA GLU A 218 9.08 30.59 6.28
C GLU A 218 9.38 29.16 5.82
N ALA A 219 9.86 28.29 6.73
CA ALA A 219 10.08 26.87 6.43
C ALA A 219 8.79 26.17 5.97
N LYS A 220 7.67 26.41 6.65
CA LYS A 220 6.36 25.87 6.26
C LYS A 220 5.86 26.45 4.94
N LYS A 221 6.13 27.71 4.66
CA LYS A 221 5.77 28.35 3.38
C LYS A 221 6.53 27.70 2.22
N GLN A 222 7.84 27.55 2.35
CA GLN A 222 8.66 26.88 1.34
C GLN A 222 8.24 25.41 1.15
N LEU A 223 7.94 24.69 2.24
CA LEU A 223 7.41 23.34 2.17
C LEU A 223 6.08 23.30 1.40
N PHE A 224 5.16 24.23 1.69
CA PHE A 224 3.89 24.31 0.95
C PHE A 224 4.12 24.56 -0.53
N GLU A 225 4.95 25.52 -0.90
CA GLU A 225 5.26 25.85 -2.30
C GLU A 225 5.84 24.60 -3.01
N ARG A 226 6.84 23.95 -2.44
CA ARG A 226 7.48 22.76 -3.02
C ARG A 226 6.51 21.60 -3.22
N VAL A 227 5.72 21.29 -2.20
CA VAL A 227 4.71 20.19 -2.26
C VAL A 227 3.59 20.53 -3.23
N ASN A 228 3.11 21.77 -3.22
CA ASN A 228 2.04 22.19 -4.12
C ASN A 228 2.45 22.16 -5.59
N ASP A 229 3.67 22.62 -5.88
CA ASP A 229 4.21 22.62 -7.25
C ASP A 229 4.36 21.17 -7.78
N GLU A 230 4.87 20.27 -6.96
CA GLU A 230 4.99 18.86 -7.31
C GLU A 230 3.63 18.18 -7.53
N LEU A 231 2.66 18.46 -6.66
CA LEU A 231 1.36 17.78 -6.68
C LEU A 231 0.33 18.44 -7.59
N SER A 232 0.55 19.68 -8.04
CA SER A 232 -0.45 20.40 -8.85
C SER A 232 -0.81 19.69 -10.15
N PRO A 233 0.15 19.19 -10.97
CA PRO A 233 -0.18 18.44 -12.18
C PRO A 233 -0.92 17.12 -11.88
N ALA A 234 -0.54 16.43 -10.83
CA ALA A 234 -1.19 15.20 -10.41
C ALA A 234 -2.61 15.45 -9.87
N ARG A 235 -2.82 16.57 -9.16
CA ARG A 235 -4.15 16.99 -8.71
C ARG A 235 -5.08 17.25 -9.89
N ASP A 236 -4.62 17.98 -10.89
CA ASP A 236 -5.41 18.27 -12.10
C ASP A 236 -5.77 16.97 -12.84
N ALA A 237 -4.83 16.04 -12.94
CA ALA A 237 -5.07 14.73 -13.53
C ALA A 237 -6.05 13.89 -12.70
N TYR A 238 -5.93 13.91 -11.37
CA TYR A 238 -6.86 13.23 -10.46
C TYR A 238 -8.29 13.78 -10.60
N ASP A 239 -8.44 15.10 -10.57
CA ASP A 239 -9.75 15.75 -10.69
C ASP A 239 -10.42 15.42 -12.05
N ARG A 240 -9.64 15.37 -13.14
CA ARG A 240 -10.11 14.95 -14.46
C ARG A 240 -10.58 13.50 -14.45
N LEU A 241 -9.79 12.57 -13.88
CA LEU A 241 -10.15 11.14 -13.79
C LEU A 241 -11.37 10.92 -12.90
N MET A 242 -11.51 11.67 -11.82
CA MET A 242 -12.68 11.58 -10.95
C MET A 242 -13.94 12.15 -11.59
N ALA A 243 -13.79 13.13 -12.51
CA ALA A 243 -14.91 13.67 -13.30
C ALA A 243 -15.35 12.72 -14.44
N ASP A 244 -14.48 11.79 -14.87
CA ASP A 244 -14.78 10.76 -15.88
C ASP A 244 -14.57 9.35 -15.32
N PRO A 245 -15.55 8.83 -14.56
CA PRO A 245 -15.45 7.48 -13.99
C PRO A 245 -15.35 6.36 -15.04
N GLU A 246 -15.87 6.58 -16.24
CA GLU A 246 -15.86 5.58 -17.31
C GLU A 246 -14.44 5.38 -17.87
N GLU A 247 -13.63 6.44 -17.92
CA GLU A 247 -12.20 6.33 -18.27
C GLU A 247 -11.45 5.40 -17.30
N VAL A 248 -11.62 5.60 -15.99
CA VAL A 248 -10.98 4.76 -14.96
C VAL A 248 -11.43 3.31 -15.04
N GLU A 249 -12.74 3.07 -15.18
CA GLU A 249 -13.30 1.71 -15.34
C GLU A 249 -12.78 1.03 -16.61
N SER A 250 -12.66 1.76 -17.72
CA SER A 250 -12.12 1.24 -18.98
C SER A 250 -10.65 0.80 -18.82
N ILE A 251 -9.83 1.60 -18.15
CA ILE A 251 -8.42 1.28 -17.88
C ILE A 251 -8.29 0.01 -17.05
N LEU A 252 -9.04 -0.09 -15.95
CA LEU A 252 -9.01 -1.26 -15.07
C LEU A 252 -9.46 -2.53 -15.80
N LYS A 253 -10.54 -2.43 -16.58
CA LYS A 253 -11.07 -3.55 -17.36
C LYS A 253 -10.07 -4.02 -18.43
N GLN A 254 -9.47 -3.10 -19.17
CA GLN A 254 -8.43 -3.42 -20.16
C GLN A 254 -7.21 -4.09 -19.51
N GLY A 255 -6.78 -3.60 -18.35
CA GLY A 255 -5.72 -4.22 -17.56
C GLY A 255 -6.05 -5.67 -17.18
N ALA A 256 -7.27 -5.92 -16.70
CA ALA A 256 -7.75 -7.26 -16.38
C ALA A 256 -7.83 -8.16 -17.62
N GLU A 257 -8.40 -7.68 -18.73
CA GLU A 257 -8.52 -8.43 -19.99
C GLU A 257 -7.15 -8.84 -20.54
N ARG A 258 -6.15 -7.98 -20.47
CA ARG A 258 -4.76 -8.27 -20.88
C ARG A 258 -4.10 -9.32 -19.98
N LEU A 259 -4.45 -9.37 -18.70
CA LEU A 259 -3.83 -10.22 -17.69
C LEU A 259 -4.51 -11.60 -17.56
N ARG A 260 -5.80 -11.69 -17.77
CA ARG A 260 -6.59 -12.93 -17.60
C ARG A 260 -6.07 -14.17 -18.33
N PRO A 261 -5.50 -14.10 -19.55
CA PRO A 261 -4.89 -15.29 -20.16
C PRO A 261 -3.82 -15.95 -19.30
N GLN A 262 -3.04 -15.16 -18.54
CA GLN A 262 -1.99 -15.68 -17.64
C GLN A 262 -2.62 -16.35 -16.41
N SER A 263 -3.58 -15.69 -15.75
CA SER A 263 -4.25 -16.25 -14.58
C SER A 263 -5.05 -17.51 -14.92
N THR A 264 -5.76 -17.52 -16.05
CA THR A 264 -6.48 -18.70 -16.53
C THR A 264 -5.53 -19.87 -16.81
N ALA A 265 -4.42 -19.63 -17.49
CA ALA A 265 -3.43 -20.68 -17.80
C ALA A 265 -2.83 -21.29 -16.53
N LEU A 266 -2.51 -20.45 -15.53
CA LEU A 266 -1.97 -20.96 -14.26
C LEU A 266 -3.05 -21.71 -13.47
N LEU A 267 -4.27 -21.19 -13.37
CA LEU A 267 -5.36 -21.87 -12.68
C LEU A 267 -5.67 -23.24 -13.31
N GLU A 268 -5.62 -23.37 -14.63
CA GLU A 268 -5.72 -24.66 -15.33
C GLU A 268 -4.61 -25.62 -14.95
N LYS A 269 -3.38 -25.15 -14.78
CA LYS A 269 -2.25 -25.94 -14.27
C LYS A 269 -2.53 -26.41 -12.85
N VAL A 270 -3.02 -25.54 -11.97
CA VAL A 270 -3.40 -25.86 -10.58
C VAL A 270 -4.51 -26.88 -10.54
N ARG A 271 -5.60 -26.69 -11.31
CA ARG A 271 -6.72 -27.64 -11.40
C ARG A 271 -6.24 -29.03 -11.78
N ARG A 272 -5.36 -29.13 -12.78
CA ARG A 272 -4.76 -30.43 -13.18
C ARG A 272 -3.92 -31.04 -12.07
N ALA A 273 -3.11 -30.25 -11.38
CA ALA A 273 -2.25 -30.72 -10.29
C ALA A 273 -3.04 -31.32 -9.13
N VAL A 274 -4.17 -30.70 -8.74
CA VAL A 274 -5.04 -31.21 -7.67
C VAL A 274 -6.07 -32.24 -8.15
N GLY A 275 -6.05 -32.64 -9.43
CA GLY A 275 -6.93 -33.66 -9.98
C GLY A 275 -8.29 -33.17 -10.46
N LEU A 276 -8.55 -31.85 -10.46
CA LEU A 276 -9.74 -31.27 -11.06
C LEU A 276 -9.58 -31.23 -12.58
N ARG A 277 -10.31 -32.08 -13.29
CA ARG A 277 -10.27 -32.11 -14.76
C ARG A 277 -11.62 -31.65 -15.32
N ALA A 278 -11.56 -30.88 -16.42
CA ALA A 278 -12.78 -30.65 -17.18
C ALA A 278 -13.29 -31.99 -17.72
N TYR A 279 -14.56 -32.29 -17.49
CA TYR A 279 -15.21 -33.37 -18.20
C TYR A 279 -15.31 -32.97 -19.67
N ARG A 280 -14.71 -33.80 -20.55
CA ARG A 280 -14.86 -33.65 -22.01
C ARG A 280 -16.18 -34.20 -22.45
#